data_aca4cc92db71c086ba07e28031fa6ce9
#
_entry.id   aca4cc92db71c086ba07e28031fa6ce9
#
_cell.length_a   1.000
_cell.length_b   1.000
_cell.length_c   1.000
_cell.angle_alpha   90.00
_cell.angle_beta   90.00
_cell.angle_gamma   90.00
#
_symmetry.space_group_name_H-M   'P 1'
#
loop_
_entity.id
_entity.type
_entity.pdbx_description
1 polymer ?
#
loop_
_entity_poly.entity_id
_entity_poly.type
_entity_poly.pdbx_seq_one_letter_code
_entity_poly.pdbx_strand_id
1 'polypeptide(L)'
;MLSIVKYVIRIFVLHASIAKPLGESGKLQLTTDMTELEFALNAFLGPLSKRGLEAAGEEYKMLRAMRSVLFSCVDDTRPNTVCNRPLLFLDTPSLASPMHVANLPPLVVLHHILVRSPLPLPHTMHGWQEAEYVRWVDEHREVEALGLIEAGLGKAKGNEGAEYVELAKRVLSHAKGE
;
A
#
# COMPACT_ATOMS: atom_id res chain seq x y z
N MET A 1 22.49 -2.19 -11.86
CA MET A 1 22.25 -1.18 -10.82
C MET A 1 20.80 -0.71 -10.78
N LEU A 2 20.20 -0.29 -11.88
CA LEU A 2 18.80 0.12 -11.91
C LEU A 2 17.83 -0.96 -11.37
N SER A 3 18.08 -2.23 -11.69
CA SER A 3 17.28 -3.36 -11.16
C SER A 3 17.34 -3.46 -9.63
N ILE A 4 18.48 -3.14 -9.03
CA ILE A 4 18.63 -3.12 -7.56
C ILE A 4 17.77 -2.01 -6.97
N VAL A 5 17.81 -0.80 -7.56
CA VAL A 5 16.99 0.34 -7.14
C VAL A 5 15.51 0.01 -7.20
N LYS A 6 15.04 -0.54 -8.31
CA LYS A 6 13.66 -0.99 -8.48
C LYS A 6 13.26 -2.02 -7.43
N TYR A 7 14.09 -3.02 -7.20
CA TYR A 7 13.87 -4.03 -6.19
C TYR A 7 13.77 -3.43 -4.78
N VAL A 8 14.70 -2.56 -4.41
CA VAL A 8 14.70 -1.89 -3.09
C VAL A 8 13.42 -1.08 -2.88
N ILE A 9 13.01 -0.29 -3.89
CA ILE A 9 11.77 0.49 -3.81
C ILE A 9 10.57 -0.44 -3.64
N ARG A 10 10.47 -1.51 -4.43
CA ARG A 10 9.34 -2.45 -4.36
C ARG A 10 9.24 -3.10 -2.99
N ILE A 11 10.34 -3.64 -2.46
CA ILE A 11 10.36 -4.27 -1.14
C ILE A 11 10.04 -3.26 -0.04
N PHE A 12 10.58 -2.04 -0.12
CA PHE A 12 10.24 -0.99 0.83
C PHE A 12 8.73 -0.68 0.83
N VAL A 13 8.13 -0.49 -0.33
CA VAL A 13 6.69 -0.20 -0.45
C VAL A 13 5.85 -1.35 0.08
N LEU A 14 6.22 -2.61 -0.18
CA LEU A 14 5.52 -3.77 0.36
C LEU A 14 5.55 -3.80 1.89
N HIS A 15 6.71 -3.60 2.52
CA HIS A 15 6.79 -3.52 3.99
C HIS A 15 6.02 -2.32 4.54
N ALA A 16 6.17 -1.15 3.94
CA ALA A 16 5.46 0.06 4.35
C ALA A 16 3.94 -0.09 4.25
N SER A 17 3.45 -0.82 3.24
CA SER A 17 2.03 -1.02 3.00
C SER A 17 1.33 -1.88 4.05
N ILE A 18 2.06 -2.75 4.76
CA ILE A 18 1.52 -3.62 5.82
C ILE A 18 1.91 -3.15 7.23
N ALA A 19 2.55 -2.00 7.38
CA ALA A 19 2.94 -1.46 8.68
C ALA A 19 1.71 -1.11 9.53
N LYS A 20 1.53 -1.79 10.67
CA LYS A 20 0.41 -1.60 11.61
C LYS A 20 0.93 -1.71 13.05
N PRO A 21 0.52 -0.81 13.98
CA PRO A 21 -0.42 0.31 13.79
C PRO A 21 0.22 1.53 13.13
N LEU A 22 -0.52 2.20 12.24
CA LEU A 22 -0.08 3.38 11.54
C LEU A 22 -0.70 4.65 12.16
N GLY A 23 -0.17 5.07 13.31
CA GLY A 23 -0.52 6.35 13.96
C GLY A 23 0.16 7.55 13.30
N GLU A 24 -0.17 8.78 13.76
CA GLU A 24 0.40 10.03 13.22
C GLU A 24 1.93 10.04 13.25
N SER A 25 2.52 9.64 14.38
CA SER A 25 3.98 9.55 14.53
C SER A 25 4.59 8.54 13.55
N GLY A 26 3.94 7.38 13.35
CA GLY A 26 4.38 6.37 12.40
C GLY A 26 4.32 6.86 10.95
N LYS A 27 3.28 7.61 10.57
CA LYS A 27 3.17 8.21 9.24
C LYS A 27 4.29 9.21 8.98
N LEU A 28 4.58 10.08 9.97
CA LEU A 28 5.67 11.06 9.87
C LEU A 28 7.03 10.36 9.74
N GLN A 29 7.29 9.34 10.58
CA GLN A 29 8.52 8.56 10.50
C GLN A 29 8.66 7.89 9.14
N LEU A 30 7.62 7.22 8.67
CA LEU A 30 7.64 6.54 7.37
C LEU A 30 7.89 7.52 6.20
N THR A 31 7.35 8.75 6.29
CA THR A 31 7.62 9.79 5.30
C THR A 31 9.08 10.25 5.32
N THR A 32 9.67 10.34 6.50
CA THR A 32 11.09 10.64 6.67
C THR A 32 11.93 9.52 6.05
N ASP A 33 11.64 8.27 6.38
CA ASP A 33 12.34 7.09 5.84
C ASP A 33 12.25 7.03 4.31
N MET A 34 11.08 7.35 3.74
CA MET A 34 10.90 7.45 2.28
C MET A 34 11.80 8.54 1.67
N THR A 35 11.93 9.67 2.34
CA THR A 35 12.78 10.77 1.88
C THR A 35 14.26 10.40 1.94
N GLU A 36 14.69 9.76 3.00
CA GLU A 36 16.05 9.25 3.15
C GLU A 36 16.38 8.18 2.12
N LEU A 37 15.43 7.27 1.87
CA LEU A 37 15.56 6.26 0.82
C LEU A 37 15.70 6.91 -0.56
N GLU A 38 14.86 7.89 -0.91
CA GLU A 38 14.97 8.62 -2.18
C GLU A 38 16.32 9.30 -2.32
N PHE A 39 16.82 9.93 -1.26
CA PHE A 39 18.13 10.58 -1.25
C PHE A 39 19.27 9.58 -1.46
N ALA A 40 19.25 8.47 -0.74
CA ALA A 40 20.26 7.42 -0.84
C ALA A 40 20.28 6.77 -2.23
N LEU A 41 19.11 6.47 -2.79
CA LEU A 41 18.98 5.87 -4.12
C LEU A 41 19.38 6.85 -5.23
N ASN A 42 19.10 8.14 -5.08
CA ASN A 42 19.57 9.16 -6.02
C ASN A 42 21.10 9.28 -5.97
N ALA A 43 21.70 9.27 -4.78
CA ALA A 43 23.16 9.28 -4.64
C ALA A 43 23.80 8.04 -5.28
N PHE A 44 23.16 6.88 -5.12
CA PHE A 44 23.62 5.62 -5.72
C PHE A 44 23.55 5.64 -7.27
N LEU A 45 22.51 6.25 -7.83
CA LEU A 45 22.30 6.35 -9.28
C LEU A 45 23.07 7.53 -9.90
N GLY A 46 23.38 8.58 -9.12
CA GLY A 46 23.86 9.86 -9.60
C GLY A 46 24.99 9.82 -10.64
N PRO A 47 26.01 8.97 -10.46
CA PRO A 47 27.08 8.83 -11.46
C PRO A 47 26.64 8.12 -12.74
N LEU A 48 25.52 7.40 -12.73
CA LEU A 48 25.13 6.42 -13.74
C LEU A 48 23.87 6.80 -14.52
N SER A 49 23.06 7.71 -14.00
CA SER A 49 21.79 8.09 -14.60
C SER A 49 21.57 9.60 -14.60
N LYS A 50 21.47 10.19 -15.81
CA LYS A 50 21.09 11.60 -15.96
C LYS A 50 19.66 11.91 -15.48
N ARG A 51 18.81 10.88 -15.32
CA ARG A 51 17.42 10.99 -14.88
C ARG A 51 17.20 10.65 -13.39
N GLY A 52 18.26 10.28 -12.67
CA GLY A 52 18.13 9.89 -11.27
C GLY A 52 17.07 8.79 -11.07
N LEU A 53 16.26 8.92 -10.03
CA LEU A 53 15.19 7.96 -9.69
C LEU A 53 14.06 7.85 -10.70
N GLU A 54 13.86 8.87 -11.55
CA GLU A 54 12.86 8.78 -12.63
C GLU A 54 13.15 7.63 -13.61
N ALA A 55 14.40 7.19 -13.68
CA ALA A 55 14.77 6.02 -14.46
C ALA A 55 14.17 4.72 -13.91
N ALA A 56 13.79 4.67 -12.62
CA ALA A 56 13.11 3.52 -12.04
C ALA A 56 11.65 3.36 -12.54
N GLY A 57 11.09 4.40 -13.17
CA GLY A 57 9.79 4.30 -13.82
C GLY A 57 8.63 4.03 -12.85
N GLU A 58 7.92 2.91 -13.05
CA GLU A 58 6.71 2.59 -12.29
C GLU A 58 6.98 2.40 -10.79
N GLU A 59 8.11 1.82 -10.41
CA GLU A 59 8.46 1.64 -9.01
C GLU A 59 8.62 2.99 -8.28
N TYR A 60 9.21 3.99 -8.95
CA TYR A 60 9.32 5.32 -8.36
C TYR A 60 7.97 6.05 -8.29
N LYS A 61 7.10 5.88 -9.30
CA LYS A 61 5.73 6.39 -9.26
C LYS A 61 4.95 5.78 -8.10
N MET A 62 5.09 4.47 -7.88
CA MET A 62 4.48 3.74 -6.77
C MET A 62 4.95 4.29 -5.41
N LEU A 63 6.25 4.53 -5.22
CA LEU A 63 6.80 5.12 -4.00
C LEU A 63 6.19 6.50 -3.72
N ARG A 64 6.11 7.36 -4.72
CA ARG A 64 5.50 8.70 -4.60
C ARG A 64 4.01 8.63 -4.30
N ALA A 65 3.27 7.73 -4.96
CA ALA A 65 1.85 7.52 -4.73
C ALA A 65 1.59 7.01 -3.30
N MET A 66 2.43 6.12 -2.77
CA MET A 66 2.36 5.64 -1.39
C MET A 66 2.46 6.79 -0.38
N ARG A 67 3.36 7.75 -0.59
CA ARG A 67 3.48 8.94 0.26
C ARG A 67 2.17 9.73 0.33
N SER A 68 1.53 9.95 -0.82
CA SER A 68 0.25 10.66 -0.88
C SER A 68 -0.86 9.92 -0.12
N VAL A 69 -0.89 8.59 -0.22
CA VAL A 69 -1.90 7.75 0.43
C VAL A 69 -1.74 7.72 1.95
N LEU A 70 -0.53 7.84 2.49
CA LEU A 70 -0.31 7.90 3.95
C LEU A 70 -1.05 9.08 4.60
N PHE A 71 -1.13 10.21 3.93
CA PHE A 71 -1.72 11.45 4.44
C PHE A 71 -3.11 11.76 3.90
N SER A 72 -3.62 10.99 2.96
CA SER A 72 -4.95 11.21 2.43
C SER A 72 -6.02 10.74 3.40
N CYS A 73 -6.24 11.54 4.43
CA CYS A 73 -7.43 11.51 5.26
C CYS A 73 -8.18 12.81 5.03
N VAL A 74 -9.31 12.70 4.39
CA VAL A 74 -10.19 13.85 4.18
C VAL A 74 -11.35 13.77 5.18
N ASP A 75 -11.08 14.17 6.38
CA ASP A 75 -12.09 14.79 7.25
C ASP A 75 -11.41 15.61 8.34
N ASP A 76 -10.71 16.64 7.90
CA ASP A 76 -10.08 17.64 8.78
C ASP A 76 -11.10 18.54 9.50
N THR A 77 -12.38 18.23 9.43
CA THR A 77 -13.43 19.04 10.03
C THR A 77 -13.85 18.58 11.44
N ARG A 78 -13.23 17.53 11.98
CA ARG A 78 -13.51 17.06 13.35
C ARG A 78 -12.24 16.90 14.18
N PRO A 79 -12.04 17.71 15.21
CA PRO A 79 -10.77 17.80 15.95
C PRO A 79 -10.40 16.60 16.82
N ASN A 80 -11.02 15.43 16.71
CA ASN A 80 -10.71 14.23 17.49
C ASN A 80 -11.01 12.90 16.80
N THR A 81 -11.16 12.90 15.49
CA THR A 81 -11.42 11.63 14.80
C THR A 81 -10.12 11.15 14.16
N VAL A 82 -9.52 10.15 14.78
CA VAL A 82 -8.48 9.34 14.12
C VAL A 82 -9.03 8.96 12.76
N CYS A 83 -8.34 9.38 11.70
CA CYS A 83 -8.74 9.10 10.32
C CYS A 83 -8.66 7.60 10.04
N ASN A 84 -9.67 6.86 10.48
CA ASN A 84 -9.81 5.42 10.27
C ASN A 84 -10.71 5.06 9.08
N ARG A 85 -11.07 6.04 8.23
CA ARG A 85 -11.96 5.78 7.10
C ARG A 85 -11.19 5.69 5.79
N PRO A 86 -10.94 4.48 5.27
CA PRO A 86 -10.43 4.28 3.91
C PRO A 86 -11.48 4.60 2.83
N LEU A 87 -12.71 4.90 3.23
CA LEU A 87 -13.89 5.01 2.36
C LEU A 87 -13.83 6.14 1.32
N LEU A 88 -13.05 7.20 1.58
CA LEU A 88 -13.02 8.36 0.67
C LEU A 88 -12.30 8.13 -0.65
N PHE A 89 -11.51 7.06 -0.77
CA PHE A 89 -10.82 6.74 -2.01
C PHE A 89 -11.68 5.98 -3.02
N LEU A 90 -12.77 5.38 -2.56
CA LEU A 90 -13.53 4.42 -3.36
C LEU A 90 -15.02 4.75 -3.49
N ASP A 91 -15.52 5.75 -2.73
CA ASP A 91 -16.95 6.09 -2.72
C ASP A 91 -17.37 7.17 -3.73
N THR A 92 -16.48 7.71 -4.52
CA THR A 92 -16.87 8.60 -5.61
C THR A 92 -17.08 7.78 -6.88
N PRO A 93 -18.27 7.88 -7.51
CA PRO A 93 -18.50 7.27 -8.83
C PRO A 93 -17.60 7.83 -9.93
N SER A 94 -16.97 8.93 -9.69
CA SER A 94 -15.84 9.48 -10.41
C SER A 94 -14.54 8.84 -9.91
N LEU A 95 -14.48 7.56 -9.98
CA LEU A 95 -13.24 6.78 -10.01
C LEU A 95 -12.50 6.93 -11.36
N ALA A 96 -12.58 8.07 -11.94
CA ALA A 96 -11.41 8.72 -12.46
C ALA A 96 -10.47 8.86 -11.24
N SER A 97 -9.84 7.75 -10.94
CA SER A 97 -8.83 7.47 -9.95
C SER A 97 -8.17 8.75 -9.49
N PRO A 98 -8.22 9.15 -8.22
CA PRO A 98 -7.33 10.19 -7.75
C PRO A 98 -5.95 9.82 -8.28
N MET A 99 -5.30 10.71 -8.99
CA MET A 99 -4.07 10.45 -9.78
C MET A 99 -2.99 9.70 -8.98
N HIS A 100 -3.04 9.78 -7.65
CA HIS A 100 -2.12 9.12 -6.74
C HIS A 100 -2.43 7.64 -6.47
N VAL A 101 -3.70 7.21 -6.55
CA VAL A 101 -4.07 5.79 -6.39
C VAL A 101 -3.90 5.04 -7.71
N ALA A 102 -4.03 5.73 -8.85
CA ALA A 102 -3.85 5.14 -10.19
C ALA A 102 -2.46 4.51 -10.40
N ASN A 103 -1.46 4.99 -9.66
CA ASN A 103 -0.09 4.49 -9.74
C ASN A 103 0.24 3.44 -8.66
N LEU A 104 -0.76 2.99 -7.88
CA LEU A 104 -0.58 1.93 -6.89
C LEU A 104 -1.13 0.61 -7.41
N PRO A 105 -0.38 -0.49 -7.24
CA PRO A 105 -0.89 -1.82 -7.49
C PRO A 105 -2.12 -2.10 -6.62
N PRO A 106 -3.14 -2.83 -7.11
CA PRO A 106 -4.31 -3.23 -6.34
C PRO A 106 -3.98 -3.88 -4.99
N LEU A 107 -2.91 -4.66 -4.95
CA LEU A 107 -2.41 -5.29 -3.73
C LEU A 107 -2.04 -4.26 -2.65
N VAL A 108 -1.32 -3.19 -3.02
CA VAL A 108 -0.92 -2.12 -2.08
C VAL A 108 -2.14 -1.35 -1.58
N VAL A 109 -3.14 -1.13 -2.44
CA VAL A 109 -4.42 -0.53 -2.04
C VAL A 109 -5.15 -1.40 -1.03
N LEU A 110 -5.21 -2.72 -1.26
CA LEU A 110 -5.80 -3.67 -0.30
C LEU A 110 -5.08 -3.68 1.04
N HIS A 111 -3.74 -3.70 1.04
CA HIS A 111 -2.97 -3.58 2.28
C HIS A 111 -3.33 -2.31 3.05
N HIS A 112 -3.45 -1.19 2.35
CA HIS A 112 -3.81 0.09 2.96
C HIS A 112 -5.21 0.06 3.60
N ILE A 113 -6.18 -0.62 3.00
CA ILE A 113 -7.51 -0.85 3.58
C ILE A 113 -7.39 -1.71 4.84
N LEU A 114 -6.65 -2.81 4.79
CA LEU A 114 -6.49 -3.74 5.91
C LEU A 114 -5.75 -3.12 7.11
N VAL A 115 -4.70 -2.33 6.84
CA VAL A 115 -3.96 -1.61 7.91
C VAL A 115 -4.86 -0.66 8.69
N ARG A 116 -5.83 -0.03 8.04
CA ARG A 116 -6.78 0.92 8.65
C ARG A 116 -8.05 0.28 9.21
N SER A 117 -8.23 -1.00 8.97
CA SER A 117 -9.39 -1.76 9.43
C SER A 117 -9.11 -2.51 10.72
N PRO A 118 -10.13 -2.98 11.45
CA PRO A 118 -9.96 -3.94 12.53
C PRO A 118 -9.59 -5.35 12.03
N LEU A 119 -9.59 -5.56 10.70
CA LEU A 119 -9.29 -6.86 10.11
C LEU A 119 -7.82 -7.25 10.33
N PRO A 120 -7.54 -8.54 10.45
CA PRO A 120 -6.16 -9.03 10.52
C PRO A 120 -5.43 -8.79 9.20
N LEU A 121 -4.12 -8.58 9.28
CA LEU A 121 -3.27 -8.43 8.10
C LEU A 121 -3.03 -9.79 7.41
N PRO A 122 -2.69 -9.82 6.12
CA PRO A 122 -2.54 -11.07 5.37
C PRO A 122 -1.56 -12.05 6.01
N HIS A 123 -0.40 -11.58 6.47
CA HIS A 123 0.57 -12.43 7.13
C HIS A 123 0.02 -13.04 8.44
N THR A 124 -0.74 -12.25 9.22
CA THR A 124 -1.37 -12.73 10.45
C THR A 124 -2.46 -13.77 10.18
N MET A 125 -3.25 -13.59 9.10
CA MET A 125 -4.28 -14.55 8.67
C MET A 125 -3.70 -15.93 8.36
N HIS A 126 -2.45 -15.97 7.92
CA HIS A 126 -1.76 -17.21 7.51
C HIS A 126 -0.70 -17.68 8.53
N GLY A 127 -0.54 -16.97 9.64
CA GLY A 127 0.43 -17.32 10.69
C GLY A 127 1.88 -17.08 10.26
N TRP A 128 2.12 -16.19 9.30
CA TRP A 128 3.44 -15.85 8.80
C TRP A 128 4.00 -14.60 9.50
N GLN A 129 5.33 -14.47 9.45
CA GLN A 129 5.98 -13.20 9.79
C GLN A 129 5.86 -12.22 8.62
N GLU A 130 5.94 -10.92 8.90
CA GLU A 130 5.88 -9.88 7.86
C GLU A 130 6.89 -10.11 6.73
N ALA A 131 8.14 -10.42 7.09
CA ALA A 131 9.20 -10.67 6.12
C ALA A 131 8.95 -11.91 5.25
N GLU A 132 8.32 -12.94 5.81
CA GLU A 132 7.94 -14.15 5.04
C GLU A 132 6.85 -13.82 4.03
N TYR A 133 5.85 -13.05 4.46
CA TYR A 133 4.79 -12.60 3.57
C TYR A 133 5.32 -11.72 2.44
N VAL A 134 6.13 -10.72 2.75
CA VAL A 134 6.71 -9.82 1.73
C VAL A 134 7.56 -10.60 0.73
N ARG A 135 8.38 -11.54 1.21
CA ARG A 135 9.15 -12.42 0.33
C ARG A 135 8.25 -13.24 -0.57
N TRP A 136 7.21 -13.85 0.00
CA TRP A 136 6.26 -14.64 -0.76
C TRP A 136 5.57 -13.80 -1.85
N VAL A 137 5.12 -12.58 -1.52
CA VAL A 137 4.53 -11.64 -2.49
C VAL A 137 5.53 -11.28 -3.60
N ASP A 138 6.81 -11.09 -3.25
CA ASP A 138 7.85 -10.77 -4.23
C ASP A 138 8.13 -11.91 -5.21
N GLU A 139 8.02 -13.15 -4.75
CA GLU A 139 8.28 -14.37 -5.53
C GLU A 139 7.06 -14.83 -6.35
N HIS A 140 5.86 -14.31 -6.07
CA HIS A 140 4.60 -14.73 -6.71
C HIS A 140 3.98 -13.61 -7.53
N ARG A 141 3.01 -13.97 -8.37
CA ARG A 141 2.27 -12.99 -9.17
C ARG A 141 1.24 -12.26 -8.29
N GLU A 142 0.96 -11.02 -8.62
CA GLU A 142 -0.02 -10.21 -7.90
C GLU A 142 -1.38 -10.90 -7.77
N VAL A 143 -1.83 -11.60 -8.81
CA VAL A 143 -3.11 -12.34 -8.80
C VAL A 143 -3.15 -13.41 -7.71
N GLU A 144 -2.02 -14.06 -7.43
CA GLU A 144 -1.92 -15.06 -6.36
C GLU A 144 -1.99 -14.41 -4.99
N ALA A 145 -1.33 -13.25 -4.82
CA ALA A 145 -1.40 -12.46 -3.60
C ALA A 145 -2.82 -11.92 -3.33
N LEU A 146 -3.52 -11.46 -4.36
CA LEU A 146 -4.92 -11.04 -4.27
C LEU A 146 -5.82 -12.20 -3.86
N GLY A 147 -5.63 -13.39 -4.43
CA GLY A 147 -6.36 -14.61 -4.06
C GLY A 147 -6.14 -15.04 -2.62
N LEU A 148 -4.91 -14.88 -2.11
CA LEU A 148 -4.57 -15.16 -0.71
C LEU A 148 -5.35 -14.24 0.25
N ILE A 149 -5.43 -12.94 -0.06
CA ILE A 149 -6.19 -11.97 0.74
C ILE A 149 -7.68 -12.29 0.68
N GLU A 150 -8.22 -12.58 -0.50
CA GLU A 150 -9.62 -12.93 -0.67
C GLU A 150 -10.03 -14.15 0.16
N ALA A 151 -9.21 -15.20 0.13
CA ALA A 151 -9.42 -16.39 0.96
C ALA A 151 -9.38 -16.07 2.47
N GLY A 152 -8.52 -15.15 2.89
CA GLY A 152 -8.44 -14.66 4.27
C GLY A 152 -9.70 -13.89 4.68
N LEU A 153 -10.16 -12.97 3.83
CA LEU A 153 -11.37 -12.18 4.06
C LEU A 153 -12.64 -13.05 4.14
N GLY A 154 -12.70 -14.13 3.36
CA GLY A 154 -13.81 -15.09 3.41
C GLY A 154 -13.91 -15.84 4.75
N LYS A 155 -12.83 -15.91 5.51
CA LYS A 155 -12.79 -16.54 6.84
C LYS A 155 -13.09 -15.57 7.99
N ALA A 156 -13.04 -14.27 7.75
CA ALA A 156 -13.32 -13.23 8.74
C ALA A 156 -14.84 -13.25 9.08
N LYS A 157 -15.21 -13.98 10.11
CA LYS A 157 -16.58 -14.05 10.62
C LYS A 157 -16.77 -12.99 11.70
N GLY A 158 -17.43 -11.89 11.39
CA GLY A 158 -17.80 -10.88 12.37
C GLY A 158 -18.41 -9.64 11.71
N ASN A 159 -19.28 -8.93 12.43
CA ASN A 159 -19.86 -7.65 11.97
C ASN A 159 -18.84 -6.50 12.06
N GLU A 160 -17.76 -6.67 12.83
CA GLU A 160 -16.72 -5.66 12.94
C GLU A 160 -15.90 -5.62 11.64
N GLY A 161 -15.94 -4.48 10.97
CA GLY A 161 -15.19 -4.27 9.72
C GLY A 161 -15.91 -4.72 8.45
N ALA A 162 -17.21 -4.99 8.49
CA ALA A 162 -17.99 -5.37 7.30
C ALA A 162 -17.85 -4.35 6.15
N GLU A 163 -17.80 -3.05 6.46
CA GLU A 163 -17.57 -1.98 5.49
C GLU A 163 -16.21 -2.11 4.79
N TYR A 164 -15.17 -2.52 5.51
CA TYR A 164 -13.84 -2.72 4.95
C TYR A 164 -13.76 -3.98 4.09
N VAL A 165 -14.50 -5.03 4.47
CA VAL A 165 -14.62 -6.25 3.66
C VAL A 165 -15.27 -5.95 2.32
N GLU A 166 -16.37 -5.18 2.31
CA GLU A 166 -17.03 -4.79 1.07
C GLU A 166 -16.12 -3.89 0.20
N LEU A 167 -15.38 -2.99 0.83
CA LEU A 167 -14.41 -2.15 0.15
C LEU A 167 -13.30 -2.99 -0.48
N ALA A 168 -12.75 -3.93 0.26
CA ALA A 168 -11.71 -4.84 -0.23
C ALA A 168 -12.22 -5.71 -1.39
N LYS A 169 -13.46 -6.21 -1.33
CA LYS A 169 -14.08 -6.96 -2.42
C LYS A 169 -14.23 -6.13 -3.70
N ARG A 170 -14.59 -4.84 -3.59
CA ARG A 170 -14.66 -3.94 -4.76
C ARG A 170 -13.30 -3.77 -5.43
N VAL A 171 -12.22 -3.63 -4.64
CA VAL A 171 -10.86 -3.56 -5.20
C VAL A 171 -10.49 -4.87 -5.87
N LEU A 172 -10.84 -6.01 -5.27
CA LEU A 172 -10.58 -7.33 -5.83
C LEU A 172 -11.32 -7.56 -7.15
N SER A 173 -12.62 -7.21 -7.23
CA SER A 173 -13.39 -7.36 -8.46
C SER A 173 -12.84 -6.45 -9.57
N HIS A 174 -12.51 -5.20 -9.24
CA HIS A 174 -11.92 -4.28 -10.21
C HIS A 174 -10.54 -4.78 -10.72
N ALA A 175 -9.72 -5.34 -9.82
CA ALA A 175 -8.42 -5.90 -10.19
C ALA A 175 -8.52 -7.15 -11.08
N LYS A 176 -9.63 -7.91 -10.99
CA LYS A 176 -9.90 -9.09 -11.82
C LYS A 176 -10.54 -8.74 -13.17
N GLY A 177 -10.95 -7.47 -13.37
CA GLY A 177 -11.64 -7.02 -14.58
C GLY A 177 -13.11 -7.43 -14.63
N GLU A 178 -13.75 -7.68 -13.49
CA GLU A 178 -15.16 -7.96 -13.32
C GLU A 178 -15.98 -6.68 -13.14
#